data_28b9baa47ac230f6f42a31ed7d970968
#
_entry.id   28b9baa47ac230f6f42a31ed7d970968
#
_cell.length_a   1.000
_cell.length_b   1.000
_cell.length_c   1.000
_cell.angle_alpha   90.00
_cell.angle_beta   90.00
_cell.angle_gamma   90.00
#
_symmetry.space_group_name_H-M   'P 1'
#
loop_
_entity.id
_entity.type
_entity.pdbx_description
1 polymer ?
#
loop_
_entity_poly.entity_id
_entity_poly.type
_entity_poly.pdbx_seq_one_letter_code
_entity_poly.pdbx_strand_id
1 'polypeptide(L)'
;MMQRGESLITRARNNCVAKFLENKEWTHLFWIDSDIGFSPDSFYRLLLADKDVVAGVYPLKRENWPEAGLPAGMTQADFERMYTSYTVNTNDKNENGEIVLKVDEEGFMKVHDAPTGFMVIKRSVFEKMMAAYPELNYISDSDYNREDKGLH
;
A
#
# COMPACT_ATOMS: atom_id res chain seq x y z
N MET A 1 11.17 3.42 10.39
CA MET A 1 12.34 2.51 10.31
C MET A 1 12.79 2.41 8.88
N MET A 2 14.06 2.59 8.60
CA MET A 2 14.61 2.46 7.24
C MET A 2 15.48 1.20 7.21
N GLN A 3 15.13 0.23 6.36
CA GLN A 3 15.91 -0.99 6.18
C GLN A 3 16.84 -0.80 4.96
N ARG A 4 18.14 -1.05 5.14
CA ARG A 4 19.16 -0.92 4.09
C ARG A 4 19.79 -2.29 3.81
N GLY A 5 20.20 -2.51 2.57
CA GLY A 5 21.00 -3.68 2.18
C GLY A 5 20.21 -4.97 1.93
N GLU A 6 18.88 -4.92 1.89
CA GLU A 6 18.06 -6.08 1.54
C GLU A 6 17.65 -6.02 0.06
N SER A 7 17.96 -7.05 -0.69
CA SER A 7 17.67 -7.15 -2.13
C SER A 7 16.28 -7.71 -2.43
N LEU A 8 15.66 -8.46 -1.48
CA LEU A 8 14.33 -9.03 -1.62
C LEU A 8 13.31 -8.17 -0.87
N ILE A 9 12.43 -7.49 -1.61
CA ILE A 9 11.39 -6.62 -1.04
C ILE A 9 10.49 -7.37 -0.05
N THR A 10 10.10 -8.60 -0.37
CA THR A 10 9.26 -9.43 0.50
C THR A 10 9.94 -9.71 1.84
N ARG A 11 11.22 -10.10 1.83
CA ARG A 11 11.99 -10.35 3.05
C ARG A 11 12.17 -9.07 3.87
N ALA A 12 12.49 -7.95 3.21
CA ALA A 12 12.58 -6.65 3.87
C ALA A 12 11.28 -6.27 4.60
N ARG A 13 10.14 -6.46 3.96
CA ARG A 13 8.82 -6.19 4.55
C ARG A 13 8.51 -7.15 5.69
N ASN A 14 8.79 -8.43 5.56
CA ASN A 14 8.59 -9.39 6.63
C ASN A 14 9.42 -9.06 7.88
N ASN A 15 10.69 -8.66 7.71
CA ASN A 15 11.54 -8.19 8.82
C ASN A 15 10.96 -6.94 9.49
N CYS A 16 10.37 -6.02 8.72
CA CYS A 16 9.67 -4.85 9.28
C CYS A 16 8.43 -5.26 10.08
N VAL A 17 7.65 -6.22 9.58
CA VAL A 17 6.46 -6.74 10.29
C VAL A 17 6.87 -7.44 11.57
N ALA A 18 7.89 -8.31 11.55
CA ALA A 18 8.40 -8.98 12.74
C ALA A 18 8.79 -7.95 13.82
N LYS A 19 9.57 -6.94 13.44
CA LYS A 19 9.98 -5.87 14.35
C LYS A 19 8.82 -5.01 14.87
N PHE A 20 7.80 -4.78 14.03
CA PHE A 20 6.58 -4.11 14.44
C PHE A 20 5.82 -4.94 15.49
N LEU A 21 5.75 -6.25 15.32
CA LEU A 21 5.04 -7.15 16.22
C LEU A 21 5.74 -7.33 17.57
N GLU A 22 7.05 -7.16 17.66
CA GLU A 22 7.81 -7.18 18.93
C GLU A 22 7.33 -6.11 19.92
N ASN A 23 6.97 -4.91 19.42
CA ASN A 23 6.50 -3.83 20.28
C ASN A 23 4.97 -3.84 20.36
N LYS A 24 4.43 -4.27 21.49
CA LYS A 24 2.97 -4.40 21.72
C LYS A 24 2.23 -3.06 21.75
N GLU A 25 2.92 -1.95 21.96
CA GLU A 25 2.32 -0.60 21.97
C GLU A 25 2.01 -0.08 20.55
N TRP A 26 2.60 -0.67 19.53
CA TRP A 26 2.37 -0.25 18.16
C TRP A 26 1.09 -0.88 17.59
N THR A 27 0.17 -0.04 17.20
CA THR A 27 -1.19 -0.43 16.78
C THR A 27 -1.36 -0.51 15.26
N HIS A 28 -0.59 0.27 14.49
CA HIS A 28 -0.68 0.36 13.04
C HIS A 28 0.72 0.30 12.42
N LEU A 29 0.83 -0.40 11.28
CA LEU A 29 2.02 -0.38 10.43
C LEU A 29 1.69 0.43 9.18
N PHE A 30 2.49 1.47 8.90
CA PHE A 30 2.35 2.29 7.72
C PHE A 30 3.48 1.99 6.73
N TRP A 31 3.15 1.53 5.54
CA TRP A 31 4.06 1.39 4.42
C TRP A 31 4.09 2.69 3.62
N ILE A 32 5.29 3.22 3.40
CA ILE A 32 5.52 4.38 2.54
C ILE A 32 6.75 4.07 1.70
N ASP A 33 6.58 3.94 0.39
CA ASP A 33 7.70 3.77 -0.52
C ASP A 33 8.48 5.09 -0.64
N SER A 34 9.79 5.01 -0.75
CA SER A 34 10.69 6.17 -0.66
C SER A 34 10.53 7.20 -1.78
N ASP A 35 9.80 6.84 -2.82
CA ASP A 35 9.54 7.65 -4.02
C ASP A 35 8.09 8.16 -4.11
N ILE A 36 7.32 8.01 -3.02
CA ILE A 36 5.96 8.55 -2.93
C ILE A 36 5.96 9.84 -2.13
N GLY A 37 5.54 10.94 -2.80
CA GLY A 37 5.22 12.21 -2.15
C GLY A 37 3.79 12.18 -1.61
N PHE A 38 3.58 12.68 -0.40
CA PHE A 38 2.26 12.78 0.22
C PHE A 38 2.16 14.01 1.12
N SER A 39 0.92 14.48 1.35
CA SER A 39 0.65 15.51 2.35
C SER A 39 0.45 14.89 3.74
N PRO A 40 0.71 15.63 4.83
CA PRO A 40 0.33 15.17 6.18
C PRO A 40 -1.15 14.81 6.29
N ASP A 41 -2.03 15.54 5.61
CA ASP A 41 -3.47 15.26 5.60
C ASP A 41 -3.78 13.90 5.01
N SER A 42 -3.09 13.50 3.94
CA SER A 42 -3.24 12.17 3.34
C SER A 42 -2.86 11.05 4.33
N PHE A 43 -1.78 11.25 5.10
CA PHE A 43 -1.36 10.33 6.14
C PHE A 43 -2.44 10.19 7.23
N TYR A 44 -2.90 11.31 7.79
CA TYR A 44 -3.91 11.29 8.84
C TYR A 44 -5.25 10.75 8.35
N ARG A 45 -5.64 11.06 7.11
CA ARG A 45 -6.86 10.53 6.52
C ARG A 45 -6.88 9.01 6.49
N LEU A 46 -5.79 8.36 6.09
CA LEU A 46 -5.69 6.90 6.10
C LEU A 46 -5.69 6.34 7.52
N LEU A 47 -4.97 6.97 8.44
CA LEU A 47 -4.88 6.51 9.83
C LEU A 47 -6.24 6.59 10.53
N LEU A 48 -6.98 7.70 10.33
CA LEU A 48 -8.27 7.96 10.96
C LEU A 48 -9.46 7.24 10.29
N ALA A 49 -9.26 6.66 9.11
CA ALA A 49 -10.30 5.87 8.43
C ALA A 49 -10.74 4.64 9.23
N ASP A 50 -9.96 4.22 10.20
CA ASP A 50 -10.23 3.08 11.09
C ASP A 50 -10.55 1.75 10.37
N LYS A 51 -10.05 1.58 9.15
CA LYS A 51 -10.20 0.33 8.36
C LYS A 51 -9.08 -0.65 8.75
N ASP A 52 -9.33 -1.94 8.61
CA ASP A 52 -8.35 -2.99 8.88
C ASP A 52 -7.11 -2.86 7.97
N VAL A 53 -7.33 -2.59 6.69
CA VAL A 53 -6.33 -2.26 5.67
C VAL A 53 -6.86 -1.10 4.84
N VAL A 54 -6.08 -0.05 4.67
CA VAL A 54 -6.41 1.08 3.81
C VAL A 54 -5.17 1.59 3.09
N ALA A 55 -5.32 1.95 1.81
CA ALA A 55 -4.23 2.46 1.00
C ALA A 55 -4.63 3.73 0.27
N GLY A 56 -3.67 4.61 0.06
CA GLY A 56 -3.82 5.76 -0.81
C GLY A 56 -3.55 5.38 -2.26
N VAL A 57 -4.34 5.95 -3.14
CA VAL A 57 -4.14 5.83 -4.58
C VAL A 57 -3.06 6.82 -5.01
N TYR A 58 -2.12 6.36 -5.81
CA TYR A 58 -1.04 7.19 -6.36
C TYR A 58 -0.83 6.88 -7.86
N PRO A 59 -0.27 7.83 -8.63
CA PRO A 59 -0.05 7.64 -10.05
C PRO A 59 1.00 6.56 -10.31
N LEU A 60 0.79 5.80 -11.37
CA LEU A 60 1.84 4.95 -11.92
C LEU A 60 2.93 5.82 -12.56
N LYS A 61 4.18 5.35 -12.55
CA LYS A 61 5.32 5.98 -13.25
C LYS A 61 5.21 5.83 -14.79
N ARG A 62 4.00 5.84 -15.31
CA ARG A 62 3.70 5.67 -16.72
C ARG A 62 2.70 6.73 -17.14
N GLU A 63 3.10 7.55 -18.08
CA GLU A 63 2.25 8.52 -18.74
C GLU A 63 1.77 7.96 -20.09
N ASN A 64 0.48 8.08 -20.35
CA ASN A 64 -0.12 7.63 -21.61
C ASN A 64 -0.23 8.84 -22.56
N TRP A 65 0.90 9.21 -23.18
CA TRP A 65 0.90 10.31 -24.15
C TRP A 65 0.05 9.99 -25.38
N PRO A 66 -0.87 10.89 -25.80
CA PRO A 66 -1.66 10.69 -26.99
C PRO A 66 -0.78 10.77 -28.25
N GLU A 67 -0.95 9.84 -29.18
CA GLU A 67 -0.17 9.79 -30.43
C GLU A 67 -0.30 11.08 -31.27
N ALA A 68 -1.46 11.73 -31.22
CA ALA A 68 -1.73 12.99 -31.93
C ALA A 68 -1.12 14.24 -31.25
N GLY A 69 -0.39 14.06 -30.13
CA GLY A 69 0.10 15.15 -29.30
C GLY A 69 -0.99 15.72 -28.37
N LEU A 70 -0.60 16.68 -27.53
CA LEU A 70 -1.53 17.29 -26.59
C LEU A 70 -2.44 18.33 -27.28
N PRO A 71 -3.74 18.36 -26.94
CA PRO A 71 -4.64 19.42 -27.40
C PRO A 71 -4.14 20.81 -27.01
N ALA A 72 -4.30 21.78 -27.91
CA ALA A 72 -3.94 23.16 -27.63
C ALA A 72 -4.73 23.71 -26.43
N GLY A 73 -4.06 24.36 -25.49
CA GLY A 73 -4.68 24.93 -24.30
C GLY A 73 -4.94 23.92 -23.16
N MET A 74 -4.49 22.70 -23.26
CA MET A 74 -4.59 21.73 -22.17
C MET A 74 -3.76 22.18 -20.98
N THR A 75 -4.37 22.19 -19.80
CA THR A 75 -3.67 22.46 -18.54
C THR A 75 -2.99 21.20 -18.00
N GLN A 76 -2.03 21.36 -17.07
CA GLN A 76 -1.43 20.23 -16.38
C GLN A 76 -2.49 19.38 -15.64
N ALA A 77 -3.46 20.02 -15.00
CA ALA A 77 -4.54 19.32 -14.30
C ALA A 77 -5.42 18.48 -15.24
N ASP A 78 -5.67 18.96 -16.47
CA ASP A 78 -6.41 18.21 -17.49
C ASP A 78 -5.58 17.01 -17.98
N PHE A 79 -4.27 17.20 -18.17
CA PHE A 79 -3.36 16.12 -18.55
C PHE A 79 -3.33 15.03 -17.47
N GLU A 80 -3.12 15.39 -16.21
CA GLU A 80 -3.10 14.46 -15.10
C GLU A 80 -4.41 13.66 -14.99
N ARG A 81 -5.54 14.32 -15.16
CA ARG A 81 -6.85 13.68 -15.11
C ARG A 81 -7.11 12.71 -16.28
N MET A 82 -6.65 13.03 -17.48
CA MET A 82 -6.97 12.26 -18.70
C MET A 82 -5.95 11.19 -19.04
N TYR A 83 -4.67 11.43 -18.73
CA TYR A 83 -3.57 10.60 -19.23
C TYR A 83 -2.73 9.93 -18.13
N THR A 84 -2.97 10.26 -16.87
CA THR A 84 -2.31 9.59 -15.75
C THR A 84 -3.07 8.32 -15.36
N SER A 85 -2.36 7.20 -15.32
CA SER A 85 -2.90 5.95 -14.77
C SER A 85 -2.61 5.86 -13.28
N TYR A 86 -3.58 5.36 -12.52
CA TYR A 86 -3.48 5.22 -11.06
C TYR A 86 -3.47 3.76 -10.64
N THR A 87 -2.94 3.51 -9.43
CA THR A 87 -2.85 2.18 -8.81
C THR A 87 -4.20 1.74 -8.22
N VAL A 88 -5.22 1.60 -9.05
CA VAL A 88 -6.56 1.17 -8.61
C VAL A 88 -6.99 -0.04 -9.40
N ASN A 89 -7.35 -1.11 -8.70
CA ASN A 89 -7.94 -2.30 -9.27
C ASN A 89 -9.30 -2.56 -8.62
N THR A 90 -10.36 -2.45 -9.39
CA THR A 90 -11.71 -2.86 -8.98
C THR A 90 -12.28 -3.81 -10.02
N ASN A 91 -13.04 -4.79 -9.55
CA ASN A 91 -13.78 -5.72 -10.40
C ASN A 91 -15.23 -5.27 -10.63
N ASP A 92 -15.64 -4.15 -10.01
CA ASP A 92 -16.99 -3.62 -10.18
C ASP A 92 -17.20 -3.10 -11.59
N LYS A 93 -18.19 -3.66 -12.28
CA LYS A 93 -18.59 -3.26 -13.64
C LYS A 93 -20.07 -2.91 -13.65
N ASN A 94 -20.43 -1.95 -14.51
CA ASN A 94 -21.82 -1.67 -14.81
C ASN A 94 -22.39 -2.70 -15.83
N GLU A 95 -23.65 -2.54 -16.19
CA GLU A 95 -24.34 -3.41 -17.15
C GLU A 95 -23.69 -3.40 -18.55
N ASN A 96 -22.96 -2.34 -18.88
CA ASN A 96 -22.24 -2.19 -20.14
C ASN A 96 -20.82 -2.77 -20.11
N GLY A 97 -20.39 -3.33 -18.95
CA GLY A 97 -19.04 -3.88 -18.77
C GLY A 97 -17.97 -2.83 -18.45
N GLU A 98 -18.34 -1.57 -18.24
CA GLU A 98 -17.42 -0.50 -17.87
C GLU A 98 -17.08 -0.56 -16.38
N ILE A 99 -15.84 -0.24 -16.03
CA ILE A 99 -15.38 -0.20 -14.63
C ILE A 99 -16.10 0.94 -13.89
N VAL A 100 -16.71 0.62 -12.76
CA VAL A 100 -17.41 1.57 -11.91
C VAL A 100 -16.66 1.74 -10.59
N LEU A 101 -16.32 2.97 -10.25
CA LEU A 101 -15.73 3.33 -8.97
C LEU A 101 -16.86 3.72 -8.00
N LYS A 102 -17.17 2.84 -7.04
CA LYS A 102 -18.14 3.13 -5.98
C LYS A 102 -17.41 3.66 -4.76
N VAL A 103 -17.58 4.94 -4.51
CA VAL A 103 -16.94 5.66 -3.40
C VAL A 103 -17.99 5.90 -2.32
N ASP A 104 -17.66 5.66 -1.06
CA ASP A 104 -18.52 5.96 0.08
C ASP A 104 -18.53 7.47 0.40
N GLU A 105 -19.36 7.88 1.37
CA GLU A 105 -19.50 9.29 1.79
C GLU A 105 -18.20 9.88 2.33
N GLU A 106 -17.29 9.06 2.82
CA GLU A 106 -15.97 9.46 3.33
C GLU A 106 -14.90 9.51 2.22
N GLY A 107 -15.24 9.13 0.99
CA GLY A 107 -14.35 9.11 -0.16
C GLY A 107 -13.44 7.88 -0.23
N PHE A 108 -13.83 6.77 0.40
CA PHE A 108 -13.16 5.47 0.28
C PHE A 108 -13.93 4.55 -0.65
N MET A 109 -13.22 3.63 -1.27
CA MET A 109 -13.81 2.56 -2.05
C MET A 109 -13.27 1.21 -1.64
N LYS A 110 -14.12 0.19 -1.70
CA LYS A 110 -13.68 -1.20 -1.53
C LYS A 110 -12.99 -1.66 -2.80
N VAL A 111 -11.79 -2.20 -2.67
CA VAL A 111 -11.01 -2.72 -3.79
C VAL A 111 -10.65 -4.18 -3.54
N HIS A 112 -10.38 -4.92 -4.61
CA HIS A 112 -9.86 -6.28 -4.51
C HIS A 112 -8.37 -6.26 -4.18
N ASP A 113 -7.61 -5.41 -4.86
CA ASP A 113 -6.17 -5.27 -4.67
C ASP A 113 -5.84 -3.80 -4.34
N ALA A 114 -5.07 -3.61 -3.27
CA ALA A 114 -4.63 -2.29 -2.83
C ALA A 114 -3.12 -2.12 -3.03
N PRO A 115 -2.67 -0.94 -3.48
CA PRO A 115 -1.25 -0.67 -3.69
C PRO A 115 -0.53 -0.57 -2.34
N THR A 116 0.64 -1.18 -2.25
CA THR A 116 1.40 -1.28 -0.99
C THR A 116 2.35 -0.11 -0.73
N GLY A 117 2.50 0.82 -1.69
CA GLY A 117 3.46 1.93 -1.57
C GLY A 117 3.02 3.05 -0.63
N PHE A 118 1.72 3.14 -0.32
CA PHE A 118 1.16 4.07 0.67
C PHE A 118 -0.03 3.42 1.36
N MET A 119 0.23 2.60 2.40
CA MET A 119 -0.76 1.70 3.00
C MET A 119 -0.63 1.64 4.51
N VAL A 120 -1.76 1.65 5.20
CA VAL A 120 -1.89 1.41 6.65
C VAL A 120 -2.52 0.05 6.89
N ILE A 121 -1.97 -0.70 7.83
CA ILE A 121 -2.48 -2.00 8.26
C ILE A 121 -2.54 -2.01 9.78
N LYS A 122 -3.68 -2.40 10.35
CA LYS A 122 -3.84 -2.60 11.80
C LYS A 122 -3.05 -3.82 12.26
N ARG A 123 -2.53 -3.76 13.49
CA ARG A 123 -1.85 -4.90 14.14
C ARG A 123 -2.72 -6.16 14.11
N SER A 124 -4.00 -6.03 14.42
CA SER A 124 -4.94 -7.15 14.46
C SER A 124 -5.01 -7.95 13.16
N VAL A 125 -4.70 -7.34 12.01
CA VAL A 125 -4.65 -8.03 10.72
C VAL A 125 -3.50 -9.04 10.70
N PHE A 126 -2.31 -8.62 11.11
CA PHE A 126 -1.15 -9.51 11.17
C PHE A 126 -1.37 -10.65 12.18
N GLU A 127 -1.95 -10.35 13.35
CA GLU A 127 -2.26 -11.35 14.37
C GLU A 127 -3.29 -12.39 13.85
N LYS A 128 -4.34 -11.94 13.15
CA LYS A 128 -5.32 -12.82 12.49
C LYS A 128 -4.65 -13.67 11.40
N MET A 129 -3.75 -13.09 10.60
CA MET A 129 -3.05 -13.82 9.54
C MET A 129 -2.11 -14.89 10.11
N MET A 130 -1.35 -14.57 11.15
CA MET A 130 -0.48 -15.56 11.82
C MET A 130 -1.27 -16.71 12.42
N ALA A 131 -2.44 -16.43 13.00
CA ALA A 131 -3.32 -17.47 13.54
C ALA A 131 -3.97 -18.33 12.45
N ALA A 132 -4.31 -17.73 11.29
CA ALA A 132 -4.97 -18.42 10.18
C ALA A 132 -4.00 -19.24 9.32
N TYR A 133 -2.72 -18.86 9.25
CA TYR A 133 -1.72 -19.45 8.36
C TYR A 133 -0.40 -19.74 9.11
N PRO A 134 -0.40 -20.56 10.17
CA PRO A 134 0.79 -20.85 10.95
C PRO A 134 1.90 -21.54 10.14
N GLU A 135 1.54 -22.23 9.06
CA GLU A 135 2.46 -22.90 8.14
C GLU A 135 3.33 -21.93 7.32
N LEU A 136 2.95 -20.64 7.24
CA LEU A 136 3.75 -19.62 6.55
C LEU A 136 4.86 -19.04 7.41
N ASN A 137 4.96 -19.44 8.67
CA ASN A 137 6.03 -18.99 9.55
C ASN A 137 7.39 -19.55 9.09
N TYR A 138 8.40 -18.71 9.04
CA TYR A 138 9.75 -19.12 8.67
C TYR A 138 10.80 -18.33 9.46
N ILE A 139 12.00 -18.90 9.62
CA ILE A 139 13.15 -18.22 10.22
C ILE A 139 13.97 -17.60 9.09
N SER A 140 14.26 -16.31 9.21
CA SER A 140 15.05 -15.59 8.19
C SER A 140 16.53 -16.02 8.23
N ASP A 141 17.11 -16.32 7.06
CA ASP A 141 18.55 -16.65 6.93
C ASP A 141 19.45 -15.50 7.44
N SER A 142 18.97 -14.26 7.42
CA SER A 142 19.71 -13.10 7.92
C SER A 142 19.88 -13.11 9.44
N ASP A 143 19.08 -13.87 10.15
CA ASP A 143 19.15 -13.99 11.62
C ASP A 143 20.10 -15.09 12.08
N TYR A 144 20.56 -15.95 11.18
CA TYR A 144 21.51 -17.03 11.47
C TYR A 144 22.88 -16.54 11.99
N ASN A 145 23.23 -15.27 11.75
CA ASN A 145 24.47 -14.63 12.19
C ASN A 145 24.30 -13.68 13.38
N ARG A 146 23.13 -13.61 13.99
CA ARG A 146 22.90 -12.90 15.25
C ARG A 146 22.76 -13.92 16.35
N GLU A 147 23.86 -14.06 17.12
CA GLU A 147 23.84 -14.81 18.35
C GLU A 147 22.64 -14.38 19.21
N ASP A 148 21.79 -15.35 19.53
CA ASP A 148 20.80 -15.34 20.60
C ASP A 148 19.93 -14.08 20.79
N LYS A 149 18.97 -13.88 19.90
CA LYS A 149 17.70 -13.31 20.35
C LYS A 149 16.59 -14.03 19.60
N GLY A 150 16.01 -15.02 20.31
CA GLY A 150 14.83 -15.72 19.81
C GLY A 150 13.73 -14.72 19.45
N LEU A 151 13.52 -14.54 18.18
CA LEU A 151 12.37 -13.88 17.60
C LEU A 151 11.40 -15.00 17.22
N HIS A 152 10.34 -15.11 18.01
CA HIS A 152 9.18 -15.95 17.72
C HIS A 152 8.18 -15.16 16.90
#